data_06a302ef23568a911f169e8c83997ce8
#
_entry.id   06a302ef23568a911f169e8c83997ce8
#
_cell.length_a   1.000
_cell.length_b   1.000
_cell.length_c   1.000
_cell.angle_alpha   90.00
_cell.angle_beta   90.00
_cell.angle_gamma   90.00
#
_symmetry.space_group_name_H-M   'P 1'
#
loop_
_entity.id
_entity.type
_entity.pdbx_description
1 polymer ?
#
loop_
_entity_poly.entity_id
_entity_poly.type
_entity_poly.pdbx_seq_one_letter_code
_entity_poly.pdbx_strand_id
1 'polypeptide(L)'
;MTSLPLPIAFPPRRTRRDLSPAMRAMVLVAGGGLSAMAAVALGRAALGLAPAAPAVREVAVALHLATVLPALPLGLYLLLAHKGGPHHRLLGKVWVMLMLVAALSALGIRHLNHGQFSAIHLFVPLTVIGLWRAVASARSGWIATHRTTMIALYLGGLIGAGAFAFAPARIMGLWLFG
;
A
#
# COMPACT_ATOMS: atom_id res chain seq x y z
N MET A 1 24.10 42.41 43.08
CA MET A 1 23.96 42.08 41.66
C MET A 1 23.68 40.58 41.54
N THR A 2 22.44 40.20 41.50
CA THR A 2 21.99 38.79 41.38
C THR A 2 21.89 38.45 39.90
N SER A 3 22.79 37.61 39.41
CA SER A 3 22.74 37.08 38.04
C SER A 3 21.58 36.10 37.91
N LEU A 4 20.59 36.43 37.10
CA LEU A 4 19.52 35.51 36.69
C LEU A 4 20.11 34.30 35.92
N PRO A 5 19.73 33.08 36.27
CA PRO A 5 20.17 31.91 35.51
C PRO A 5 19.61 31.95 34.08
N LEU A 6 20.46 31.71 33.10
CA LEU A 6 20.07 31.62 31.69
C LEU A 6 19.02 30.48 31.51
N PRO A 7 18.00 30.68 30.68
CA PRO A 7 17.02 29.62 30.40
C PRO A 7 17.71 28.41 29.79
N ILE A 8 17.48 27.23 30.38
CA ILE A 8 17.96 25.95 29.87
C ILE A 8 17.26 25.72 28.53
N ALA A 9 18.00 25.89 27.45
CA ALA A 9 17.52 25.56 26.10
C ALA A 9 17.37 24.03 26.00
N PHE A 10 16.16 23.51 26.08
CA PHE A 10 15.89 22.14 25.79
C PHE A 10 16.20 21.90 24.29
N PRO A 11 16.99 20.85 23.96
CA PRO A 11 17.24 20.51 22.58
C PRO A 11 15.89 20.28 21.88
N PRO A 12 15.71 20.72 20.64
CA PRO A 12 14.45 20.52 19.93
C PRO A 12 14.16 19.02 19.94
N ARG A 13 12.97 18.63 20.44
CA ARG A 13 12.51 17.25 20.39
C ARG A 13 12.58 16.81 18.93
N ARG A 14 13.56 15.99 18.57
CA ARG A 14 13.59 15.30 17.29
C ARG A 14 12.26 14.55 17.17
N THR A 15 11.35 15.13 16.44
CA THR A 15 10.11 14.45 16.11
C THR A 15 10.52 13.26 15.25
N ARG A 16 10.46 12.05 15.79
CA ARG A 16 10.65 10.78 15.06
C ARG A 16 9.49 10.58 14.05
N ARG A 17 9.26 11.59 13.21
CA ARG A 17 8.19 11.56 12.20
C ARG A 17 8.62 10.88 10.92
N ASP A 18 9.93 10.72 10.70
CA ASP A 18 10.47 10.16 9.47
C ASP A 18 10.82 8.68 9.60
N LEU A 19 10.76 7.99 8.46
CA LEU A 19 11.25 6.62 8.34
C LEU A 19 12.76 6.59 8.60
N SER A 20 13.27 5.54 9.21
CA SER A 20 14.72 5.31 9.24
C SER A 20 15.26 5.21 7.80
N PRO A 21 16.54 5.56 7.56
CA PRO A 21 17.12 5.45 6.22
C PRO A 21 16.94 4.06 5.59
N ALA A 22 17.13 2.99 6.37
CA ALA A 22 16.92 1.62 5.90
C ALA A 22 15.46 1.34 5.53
N MET A 23 14.49 1.77 6.36
CA MET A 23 13.06 1.62 6.06
C MET A 23 12.67 2.43 4.82
N ARG A 24 13.23 3.64 4.67
CA ARG A 24 13.01 4.49 3.49
C ARG A 24 13.53 3.81 2.22
N ALA A 25 14.73 3.26 2.26
CA ALA A 25 15.30 2.50 1.14
C ALA A 25 14.44 1.27 0.81
N MET A 26 14.02 0.50 1.80
CA MET A 26 13.17 -0.67 1.61
C MET A 26 11.82 -0.30 0.95
N VAL A 27 11.17 0.74 1.44
CA VAL A 27 9.89 1.23 0.86
C VAL A 27 10.08 1.73 -0.57
N LEU A 28 11.18 2.44 -0.85
CA LEU A 28 11.51 2.92 -2.21
C LEU A 28 11.77 1.76 -3.16
N VAL A 29 12.60 0.80 -2.77
CA VAL A 29 12.98 -0.33 -3.64
C VAL A 29 11.78 -1.25 -3.86
N ALA A 30 11.12 -1.69 -2.79
CA ALA A 30 9.98 -2.61 -2.91
C ALA A 30 8.76 -1.93 -3.57
N GLY A 31 8.38 -0.74 -3.10
CA GLY A 31 7.21 -0.03 -3.63
C GLY A 31 7.45 0.55 -5.02
N GLY A 32 8.62 1.15 -5.27
CA GLY A 32 9.01 1.66 -6.58
C GLY A 32 9.17 0.54 -7.60
N GLY A 33 9.87 -0.54 -7.23
CA GLY A 33 10.04 -1.71 -8.08
C GLY A 33 8.72 -2.34 -8.50
N LEU A 34 7.84 -2.63 -7.52
CA LEU A 34 6.53 -3.22 -7.82
C LEU A 34 5.64 -2.27 -8.64
N SER A 35 5.68 -0.96 -8.38
CA SER A 35 4.95 0.04 -9.17
C SER A 35 5.48 0.11 -10.62
N ALA A 36 6.79 0.04 -10.82
CA ALA A 36 7.40 0.01 -12.15
C ALA A 36 7.02 -1.26 -12.91
N MET A 37 7.11 -2.43 -12.27
CA MET A 37 6.68 -3.69 -12.87
C MET A 37 5.20 -3.66 -13.27
N ALA A 38 4.33 -3.11 -12.42
CA ALA A 38 2.92 -2.94 -12.73
C ALA A 38 2.69 -2.00 -13.91
N ALA A 39 3.42 -0.89 -13.98
CA ALA A 39 3.32 0.05 -15.10
C ALA A 39 3.78 -0.58 -16.42
N VAL A 40 4.88 -1.35 -16.41
CA VAL A 40 5.36 -2.08 -17.61
C VAL A 40 4.33 -3.13 -18.05
N ALA A 41 3.81 -3.95 -17.11
CA ALA A 41 2.80 -4.97 -17.41
C ALA A 41 1.54 -4.36 -18.04
N LEU A 42 1.02 -3.26 -17.45
CA LEU A 42 -0.12 -2.52 -18.00
C LEU A 42 0.19 -1.91 -19.38
N GLY A 43 1.37 -1.31 -19.55
CA GLY A 43 1.79 -0.73 -20.82
C GLY A 43 1.86 -1.79 -21.93
N ARG A 44 2.44 -2.96 -21.65
CA ARG A 44 2.46 -4.09 -22.58
C ARG A 44 1.05 -4.57 -22.96
N ALA A 45 0.17 -4.70 -21.96
CA ALA A 45 -1.22 -5.09 -22.20
C ALA A 45 -1.99 -4.05 -23.05
N ALA A 46 -1.81 -2.76 -22.75
CA ALA A 46 -2.45 -1.67 -23.48
C ALA A 46 -1.97 -1.57 -24.95
N LEU A 47 -0.70 -1.91 -25.21
CA LEU A 47 -0.12 -1.93 -26.56
C LEU A 47 -0.36 -3.24 -27.33
N GLY A 48 -1.10 -4.20 -26.74
CA GLY A 48 -1.35 -5.50 -27.36
C GLY A 48 -0.11 -6.42 -27.40
N LEU A 49 0.92 -6.12 -26.59
CA LEU A 49 2.18 -6.88 -26.51
C LEU A 49 2.14 -7.98 -25.44
N ALA A 50 1.00 -8.18 -24.80
CA ALA A 50 0.81 -9.17 -23.74
C ALA A 50 -0.34 -10.12 -24.09
N PRO A 51 -0.34 -11.35 -23.58
CA PRO A 51 -1.42 -12.31 -23.80
C PRO A 51 -2.76 -11.78 -23.31
N ALA A 52 -3.84 -12.14 -23.99
CA ALA A 52 -5.19 -11.82 -23.54
C ALA A 52 -5.47 -12.46 -22.18
N ALA A 53 -6.05 -11.68 -21.27
CA ALA A 53 -6.45 -12.15 -19.94
C ALA A 53 -7.97 -11.96 -19.75
N PRO A 54 -8.81 -12.91 -20.20
CA PRO A 54 -10.27 -12.81 -20.14
C PRO A 54 -10.80 -12.51 -18.73
N ALA A 55 -10.13 -13.01 -17.69
CA ALA A 55 -10.50 -12.79 -16.30
C ALA A 55 -10.55 -11.29 -15.90
N VAL A 56 -9.87 -10.39 -16.61
CA VAL A 56 -9.95 -8.93 -16.37
C VAL A 56 -11.35 -8.40 -16.63
N ARG A 57 -12.17 -9.08 -17.43
CA ARG A 57 -13.57 -8.68 -17.66
C ARG A 57 -14.49 -9.01 -16.49
N GLU A 58 -14.05 -9.83 -15.56
CA GLU A 58 -14.81 -10.12 -14.34
C GLU A 58 -14.79 -8.90 -13.41
N VAL A 59 -15.97 -8.53 -12.93
CA VAL A 59 -16.16 -7.32 -12.11
C VAL A 59 -15.23 -7.32 -10.89
N ALA A 60 -15.07 -8.45 -10.20
CA ALA A 60 -14.21 -8.55 -9.03
C ALA A 60 -12.73 -8.29 -9.38
N VAL A 61 -12.25 -8.87 -10.49
CA VAL A 61 -10.87 -8.70 -10.96
C VAL A 61 -10.65 -7.26 -11.44
N ALA A 62 -11.58 -6.72 -12.23
CA ALA A 62 -11.50 -5.34 -12.72
C ALA A 62 -11.47 -4.32 -11.58
N LEU A 63 -12.36 -4.44 -10.59
CA LEU A 63 -12.38 -3.59 -9.40
C LEU A 63 -11.08 -3.73 -8.57
N HIS A 64 -10.61 -4.96 -8.41
CA HIS A 64 -9.36 -5.21 -7.69
C HIS A 64 -8.19 -4.52 -8.37
N LEU A 65 -8.00 -4.72 -9.66
CA LEU A 65 -6.92 -4.08 -10.42
C LEU A 65 -7.07 -2.55 -10.43
N ALA A 66 -8.27 -2.02 -10.70
CA ALA A 66 -8.53 -0.58 -10.73
C ALA A 66 -8.22 0.12 -9.40
N THR A 67 -8.26 -0.60 -8.29
CA THR A 67 -8.00 -0.04 -6.96
C THR A 67 -6.61 -0.35 -6.43
N VAL A 68 -6.08 -1.56 -6.63
CA VAL A 68 -4.77 -1.94 -6.12
C VAL A 68 -3.63 -1.26 -6.89
N LEU A 69 -3.78 -1.09 -8.21
CA LEU A 69 -2.73 -0.49 -9.04
C LEU A 69 -2.43 0.96 -8.66
N PRO A 70 -3.42 1.88 -8.53
CA PRO A 70 -3.14 3.23 -8.05
C PRO A 70 -2.77 3.28 -6.57
N ALA A 71 -3.17 2.30 -5.75
CA ALA A 71 -2.79 2.24 -4.34
C ALA A 71 -1.28 2.04 -4.15
N LEU A 72 -0.59 1.36 -5.07
CA LEU A 72 0.87 1.13 -5.02
C LEU A 72 1.67 2.44 -5.00
N PRO A 73 1.64 3.29 -6.06
CA PRO A 73 2.40 4.53 -6.08
C PRO A 73 1.88 5.57 -5.07
N LEU A 74 0.56 5.60 -4.82
CA LEU A 74 -0.02 6.50 -3.83
C LEU A 74 0.45 6.18 -2.41
N GLY A 75 0.51 4.89 -2.04
CA GLY A 75 1.02 4.45 -0.75
C GLY A 75 2.50 4.76 -0.58
N LEU A 76 3.30 4.54 -1.64
CA LEU A 76 4.70 4.94 -1.69
C LEU A 76 4.86 6.44 -1.42
N TYR A 77 4.11 7.27 -2.16
CA TYR A 77 4.12 8.72 -1.97
C TYR A 77 3.77 9.10 -0.52
N LEU A 78 2.68 8.56 0.04
CA LEU A 78 2.22 8.89 1.40
C LEU A 78 3.24 8.51 2.49
N LEU A 79 3.99 7.42 2.30
CA LEU A 79 5.03 7.01 3.23
C LEU A 79 6.28 7.89 3.17
N LEU A 80 6.56 8.49 2.01
CA LEU A 80 7.77 9.30 1.78
C LEU A 80 7.52 10.80 1.92
N ALA A 81 6.31 11.29 1.59
CA ALA A 81 5.94 12.69 1.62
C ALA A 81 5.81 13.26 3.04
N HIS A 82 5.72 14.59 3.11
CA HIS A 82 5.47 15.32 4.35
C HIS A 82 4.13 14.91 4.97
N LYS A 83 4.13 14.62 6.28
CA LYS A 83 3.01 14.02 7.01
C LYS A 83 2.21 15.05 7.80
N GLY A 84 0.90 14.80 7.96
CA GLY A 84 0.02 15.57 8.86
C GLY A 84 -0.66 16.79 8.24
N GLY A 85 -0.25 17.23 7.04
CA GLY A 85 -0.90 18.32 6.31
C GLY A 85 -2.25 17.92 5.69
N PRO A 86 -3.02 18.89 5.12
CA PRO A 86 -4.32 18.63 4.52
C PRO A 86 -4.24 17.65 3.34
N HIS A 87 -3.21 17.77 2.50
CA HIS A 87 -2.96 16.83 1.38
C HIS A 87 -2.71 15.41 1.87
N HIS A 88 -1.88 15.21 2.90
CA HIS A 88 -1.65 13.89 3.48
C HIS A 88 -2.94 13.27 4.02
N ARG A 89 -3.80 14.05 4.65
CA ARG A 89 -5.09 13.59 5.18
C ARG A 89 -6.06 13.20 4.05
N LEU A 90 -6.15 14.03 3.00
CA LEU A 90 -7.02 13.75 1.86
C LEU A 90 -6.56 12.50 1.11
N LEU A 91 -5.30 12.48 0.67
CA LEU A 91 -4.73 11.35 -0.07
C LEU A 91 -4.68 10.07 0.78
N GLY A 92 -4.50 10.20 2.10
CA GLY A 92 -4.59 9.07 3.03
C GLY A 92 -5.99 8.46 3.08
N LYS A 93 -7.07 9.27 3.04
CA LYS A 93 -8.44 8.78 2.95
C LYS A 93 -8.67 8.05 1.61
N VAL A 94 -8.19 8.63 0.50
CA VAL A 94 -8.27 8.00 -0.84
C VAL A 94 -7.57 6.65 -0.80
N TRP A 95 -6.35 6.59 -0.27
CA TRP A 95 -5.59 5.34 -0.16
C TRP A 95 -6.31 4.28 0.68
N VAL A 96 -6.89 4.66 1.81
CA VAL A 96 -7.69 3.75 2.66
C VAL A 96 -8.89 3.19 1.90
N MET A 97 -9.59 4.02 1.13
CA MET A 97 -10.72 3.58 0.30
C MET A 97 -10.28 2.62 -0.80
N LEU A 98 -9.20 2.94 -1.51
CA LEU A 98 -8.63 2.05 -2.53
C LEU A 98 -8.28 0.68 -1.94
N MET A 99 -7.57 0.65 -0.80
CA MET A 99 -7.19 -0.58 -0.11
C MET A 99 -8.40 -1.38 0.38
N LEU A 100 -9.45 -0.70 0.87
CA LEU A 100 -10.67 -1.36 1.32
C LEU A 100 -11.40 -2.03 0.14
N VAL A 101 -11.58 -1.31 -0.95
CA VAL A 101 -12.23 -1.86 -2.16
C VAL A 101 -11.38 -2.99 -2.75
N ALA A 102 -10.06 -2.84 -2.81
CA ALA A 102 -9.14 -3.89 -3.25
C ALA A 102 -9.26 -5.15 -2.37
N ALA A 103 -9.31 -4.99 -1.04
CA ALA A 103 -9.46 -6.13 -0.13
C ALA A 103 -10.81 -6.84 -0.31
N LEU A 104 -11.90 -6.09 -0.38
CA LEU A 104 -13.24 -6.66 -0.53
C LEU A 104 -13.45 -7.33 -1.90
N SER A 105 -12.97 -6.72 -2.99
CA SER A 105 -13.05 -7.32 -4.32
C SER A 105 -12.24 -8.60 -4.45
N ALA A 106 -11.14 -8.74 -3.69
CA ALA A 106 -10.34 -9.97 -3.67
C ALA A 106 -11.13 -11.20 -3.21
N LEU A 107 -12.21 -11.04 -2.41
CA LEU A 107 -13.09 -12.14 -2.00
C LEU A 107 -13.81 -12.81 -3.21
N GLY A 108 -14.03 -12.06 -4.28
CA GLY A 108 -14.61 -12.57 -5.53
C GLY A 108 -13.61 -13.28 -6.43
N ILE A 109 -12.29 -13.16 -6.19
CA ILE A 109 -11.24 -13.72 -7.05
C ILE A 109 -10.84 -15.10 -6.53
N ARG A 110 -11.53 -16.13 -6.99
CA ARG A 110 -11.37 -17.52 -6.48
C ARG A 110 -10.76 -18.51 -7.49
N HIS A 111 -10.23 -18.05 -8.61
CA HIS A 111 -9.68 -18.92 -9.68
C HIS A 111 -8.54 -19.82 -9.23
N LEU A 112 -7.84 -19.44 -8.16
CA LEU A 112 -6.65 -20.10 -7.65
C LEU A 112 -6.88 -21.48 -7.03
N ASN A 113 -8.07 -21.71 -6.52
CA ASN A 113 -8.40 -22.90 -5.76
C ASN A 113 -9.77 -23.45 -6.17
N HIS A 114 -9.97 -23.64 -7.48
CA HIS A 114 -11.18 -24.26 -8.03
C HIS A 114 -12.50 -23.65 -7.47
N GLY A 115 -12.55 -22.33 -7.32
CA GLY A 115 -13.70 -21.62 -6.76
C GLY A 115 -13.72 -21.51 -5.23
N GLN A 116 -12.76 -22.13 -4.55
CA GLN A 116 -12.63 -22.09 -3.08
C GLN A 116 -11.72 -20.94 -2.62
N PHE A 117 -11.81 -20.60 -1.34
CA PHE A 117 -10.87 -19.68 -0.71
C PHE A 117 -9.46 -20.30 -0.65
N SER A 118 -8.45 -19.48 -0.85
CA SER A 118 -7.03 -19.83 -0.73
C SER A 118 -6.36 -19.00 0.36
N ALA A 119 -5.13 -19.35 0.76
CA ALA A 119 -4.40 -18.65 1.83
C ALA A 119 -4.27 -17.14 1.60
N ILE A 120 -4.26 -16.67 0.33
CA ILE A 120 -4.18 -15.23 0.04
C ILE A 120 -5.42 -14.46 0.54
N HIS A 121 -6.57 -15.11 0.69
CA HIS A 121 -7.78 -14.46 1.22
C HIS A 121 -7.65 -14.08 2.71
N LEU A 122 -6.67 -14.64 3.45
CA LEU A 122 -6.34 -14.19 4.82
C LEU A 122 -5.86 -12.73 4.87
N PHE A 123 -5.32 -12.22 3.76
CA PHE A 123 -4.96 -10.81 3.68
C PHE A 123 -6.18 -9.88 3.74
N VAL A 124 -7.38 -10.35 3.40
CA VAL A 124 -8.60 -9.52 3.45
C VAL A 124 -8.94 -9.08 4.87
N PRO A 125 -9.20 -9.99 5.84
CA PRO A 125 -9.48 -9.57 7.21
C PRO A 125 -8.29 -8.82 7.84
N LEU A 126 -7.05 -9.21 7.57
CA LEU A 126 -5.88 -8.51 8.05
C LEU A 126 -5.81 -7.06 7.53
N THR A 127 -6.14 -6.86 6.26
CA THR A 127 -6.18 -5.52 5.65
C THR A 127 -7.32 -4.69 6.27
N VAL A 128 -8.53 -5.23 6.36
CA VAL A 128 -9.70 -4.51 6.92
C VAL A 128 -9.45 -4.09 8.37
N ILE A 129 -8.99 -5.03 9.21
CA ILE A 129 -8.65 -4.75 10.62
C ILE A 129 -7.51 -3.73 10.72
N GLY A 130 -6.47 -3.89 9.89
CA GLY A 130 -5.35 -2.97 9.83
C GLY A 130 -5.76 -1.55 9.42
N LEU A 131 -6.62 -1.40 8.40
CA LEU A 131 -7.16 -0.11 7.98
C LEU A 131 -7.99 0.56 9.09
N TRP A 132 -8.86 -0.21 9.74
CA TRP A 132 -9.63 0.29 10.87
C TRP A 132 -8.70 0.78 12.00
N ARG A 133 -7.72 -0.04 12.40
CA ARG A 133 -6.74 0.32 13.43
C ARG A 133 -5.92 1.55 13.05
N ALA A 134 -5.49 1.67 11.78
CA ALA A 134 -4.75 2.82 11.29
C ALA A 134 -5.57 4.11 11.37
N VAL A 135 -6.83 4.07 10.94
CA VAL A 135 -7.73 5.24 11.00
C VAL A 135 -8.08 5.60 12.44
N ALA A 136 -8.42 4.61 13.27
CA ALA A 136 -8.76 4.83 14.67
C ALA A 136 -7.59 5.46 15.43
N SER A 137 -6.37 4.92 15.28
CA SER A 137 -5.17 5.45 15.93
C SER A 137 -4.81 6.88 15.46
N ALA A 138 -5.03 7.19 14.17
CA ALA A 138 -4.84 8.55 13.67
C ALA A 138 -5.82 9.54 14.30
N ARG A 139 -7.10 9.14 14.43
CA ARG A 139 -8.15 9.97 15.05
C ARG A 139 -7.90 10.20 16.54
N SER A 140 -7.40 9.19 17.24
CA SER A 140 -7.07 9.25 18.67
C SER A 140 -5.70 9.91 18.97
N GLY A 141 -4.98 10.38 17.96
CA GLY A 141 -3.67 11.01 18.14
C GLY A 141 -2.51 10.03 18.39
N TRP A 142 -2.73 8.72 18.30
CA TRP A 142 -1.71 7.68 18.49
C TRP A 142 -0.88 7.50 17.21
N ILE A 143 -0.11 8.55 16.89
CA ILE A 143 0.61 8.67 15.61
C ILE A 143 1.66 7.55 15.41
N ALA A 144 2.29 7.06 16.47
CA ALA A 144 3.24 5.94 16.38
C ALA A 144 2.53 4.66 15.90
N THR A 145 1.39 4.32 16.49
CA THR A 145 0.56 3.16 16.09
C THR A 145 0.04 3.31 14.66
N HIS A 146 -0.51 4.49 14.32
CA HIS A 146 -0.93 4.78 12.95
C HIS A 146 0.19 4.49 11.95
N ARG A 147 1.39 5.06 12.20
CA ARG A 147 2.54 4.91 11.32
C ARG A 147 2.98 3.46 11.14
N THR A 148 3.14 2.71 12.23
CA THR A 148 3.56 1.29 12.17
C THR A 148 2.53 0.44 11.44
N THR A 149 1.25 0.68 11.69
CA THR A 149 0.16 -0.02 11.00
C THR A 149 0.12 0.29 9.50
N MET A 150 0.32 1.57 9.11
CA MET A 150 0.37 1.96 7.70
C MET A 150 1.56 1.33 6.96
N ILE A 151 2.73 1.26 7.59
CA ILE A 151 3.91 0.58 7.04
C ILE A 151 3.62 -0.92 6.87
N ALA A 152 3.03 -1.56 7.88
CA ALA A 152 2.69 -2.99 7.82
C ALA A 152 1.67 -3.29 6.73
N LEU A 153 0.63 -2.46 6.56
CA LEU A 153 -0.35 -2.58 5.49
C LEU A 153 0.29 -2.41 4.11
N TYR A 154 1.18 -1.44 3.97
CA TYR A 154 1.85 -1.20 2.69
C TYR A 154 2.81 -2.34 2.34
N LEU A 155 3.75 -2.68 3.21
CA LEU A 155 4.77 -3.69 2.94
C LEU A 155 4.23 -5.12 3.02
N GLY A 156 3.45 -5.45 4.04
CA GLY A 156 2.89 -6.79 4.21
C GLY A 156 1.67 -7.02 3.32
N GLY A 157 0.66 -6.15 3.43
CA GLY A 157 -0.60 -6.29 2.71
C GLY A 157 -0.47 -6.03 1.22
N LEU A 158 0.05 -4.86 0.84
CA LEU A 158 0.06 -4.43 -0.56
C LEU A 158 1.27 -4.98 -1.34
N ILE A 159 2.49 -4.81 -0.84
CA ILE A 159 3.69 -5.31 -1.52
C ILE A 159 3.80 -6.83 -1.40
N GLY A 160 3.60 -7.39 -0.21
CA GLY A 160 3.69 -8.84 0.02
C GLY A 160 2.66 -9.61 -0.81
N ALA A 161 1.37 -9.26 -0.71
CA ALA A 161 0.33 -9.89 -1.54
C ALA A 161 0.49 -9.55 -3.03
N GLY A 162 0.88 -8.30 -3.36
CA GLY A 162 1.09 -7.85 -4.73
C GLY A 162 2.21 -8.60 -5.45
N ALA A 163 3.26 -9.01 -4.75
CA ALA A 163 4.33 -9.81 -5.33
C ALA A 163 3.83 -11.13 -5.94
N PHE A 164 2.82 -11.76 -5.31
CA PHE A 164 2.19 -12.97 -5.86
C PHE A 164 1.47 -12.72 -7.19
N ALA A 165 1.01 -11.51 -7.48
CA ALA A 165 0.37 -11.18 -8.74
C ALA A 165 1.32 -11.27 -9.95
N PHE A 166 2.63 -11.24 -9.71
CA PHE A 166 3.67 -11.35 -10.74
C PHE A 166 4.21 -12.78 -10.91
N ALA A 167 3.64 -13.77 -10.24
CA ALA A 167 3.94 -15.16 -10.53
C ALA A 167 3.57 -15.51 -12.00
N PRO A 168 4.30 -16.41 -12.67
CA PRO A 168 4.15 -16.66 -14.12
C PRO A 168 2.72 -17.00 -14.59
N ALA A 169 1.94 -17.70 -13.77
CA ALA A 169 0.55 -18.05 -14.08
C ALA A 169 -0.50 -16.98 -13.71
N ARG A 170 -0.08 -15.79 -13.31
CA ARG A 170 -0.96 -14.70 -12.90
C ARG A 170 -1.04 -13.61 -13.98
N ILE A 171 -2.12 -12.82 -13.94
CA ILE A 171 -2.38 -11.78 -14.93
C ILE A 171 -1.19 -10.83 -15.06
N MET A 172 -0.67 -10.29 -13.93
CA MET A 172 0.47 -9.37 -13.96
C MET A 172 1.75 -10.06 -14.44
N GLY A 173 1.98 -11.31 -14.05
CA GLY A 173 3.12 -12.12 -14.52
C GLY A 173 3.03 -12.39 -16.01
N LEU A 174 1.86 -12.80 -16.51
CA LEU A 174 1.61 -13.02 -17.95
C LEU A 174 1.82 -11.71 -18.74
N TRP A 175 1.33 -10.59 -18.24
CA TRP A 175 1.49 -9.29 -18.92
C TRP A 175 2.93 -8.78 -18.89
N LEU A 176 3.72 -9.15 -17.89
CA LEU A 176 5.12 -8.71 -17.76
C LEU A 176 6.08 -9.57 -18.56
N PHE A 177 5.89 -10.90 -18.56
CA PHE A 177 6.87 -11.87 -19.07
C PHE A 177 6.38 -12.66 -20.30
N GLY A 178 5.06 -12.65 -20.58
CA GLY A 178 4.42 -13.37 -21.69
C GLY A 178 4.48 -12.69 -23.05
#